data_6731a350f0305441bb009668a205d6f2
#
_entry.id   6731a350f0305441bb009668a205d6f2
#
_cell.length_a   1.000
_cell.length_b   1.000
_cell.length_c   1.000
_cell.angle_alpha   90.00
_cell.angle_beta   90.00
_cell.angle_gamma   90.00
#
_symmetry.space_group_name_H-M   'P 1'
#
loop_
_entity.id
_entity.type
_entity.pdbx_description
1 polymer ?
#
loop_
_entity_poly.entity_id
_entity_poly.type
_entity_poly.pdbx_seq_one_letter_code
_entity_poly.pdbx_strand_id
1 'polypeptide(L)'
;MEKPILKVENLSKIYHTAKAEVIAVSNFTYEFVKGNFIAIVGPSGCGKSTILNILANLDSASNGKIKFEDNIKIGYMLQQDALFDWLTVMDNCLLGLKLQKNLNEQTKEYVVNLLNTYGLGDFINSYPNVLSGGMRQRVG
;
A
#
# COMPACT_ATOMS: atom_id res chain seq x y z
N MET A 1 28.17 2.87 6.03
CA MET A 1 26.80 2.39 6.33
C MET A 1 25.87 3.02 5.31
N GLU A 2 25.03 2.24 4.70
CA GLU A 2 24.03 2.78 3.74
C GLU A 2 23.03 3.65 4.49
N LYS A 3 22.69 4.81 3.92
CA LYS A 3 21.72 5.73 4.51
C LYS A 3 20.31 5.11 4.42
N PRO A 4 19.54 5.03 5.53
CA PRO A 4 18.20 4.49 5.48
C PRO A 4 17.27 5.42 4.70
N ILE A 5 16.40 4.84 3.87
CA ILE A 5 15.36 5.55 3.12
C ILE A 5 14.16 5.91 4.01
N LEU A 6 13.99 5.18 5.10
CA LEU A 6 12.94 5.41 6.09
C LEU A 6 13.48 4.98 7.46
N LYS A 7 13.31 5.86 8.44
CA LYS A 7 13.68 5.60 9.83
C LYS A 7 12.47 5.76 10.74
N VAL A 8 12.24 4.78 11.58
CA VAL A 8 11.17 4.75 12.59
C VAL A 8 11.82 4.69 13.97
N GLU A 9 11.44 5.59 14.85
CA GLU A 9 11.99 5.71 16.20
C GLU A 9 10.87 5.68 17.24
N ASN A 10 10.85 4.65 18.11
CA ASN A 10 9.94 4.49 19.25
C ASN A 10 8.46 4.64 18.88
N LEU A 11 8.07 4.13 17.69
CA LEU A 11 6.72 4.22 17.20
C LEU A 11 5.77 3.45 18.12
N SER A 12 4.71 4.10 18.58
CA SER A 12 3.65 3.49 19.36
C SER A 12 2.29 3.92 18.82
N LYS A 13 1.33 2.99 18.87
CA LYS A 13 -0.06 3.25 18.51
C LYS A 13 -0.98 2.69 19.57
N ILE A 14 -1.83 3.58 20.11
CA ILE A 14 -2.87 3.27 21.09
C ILE A 14 -4.19 3.66 20.46
N TYR A 15 -5.13 2.73 20.40
CA TYR A 15 -6.51 3.00 20.02
C TYR A 15 -7.37 3.17 21.28
N HIS A 16 -8.06 4.30 21.36
CA HIS A 16 -9.03 4.57 22.43
C HIS A 16 -10.41 4.11 21.96
N THR A 17 -10.96 3.14 22.63
CA THR A 17 -12.33 2.67 22.40
C THR A 17 -13.23 3.10 23.57
N ALA A 18 -14.54 3.05 23.40
CA ALA A 18 -15.48 3.38 24.49
C ALA A 18 -15.33 2.46 25.73
N LYS A 19 -14.66 1.31 25.60
CA LYS A 19 -14.55 0.31 26.68
C LYS A 19 -13.12 0.16 27.22
N ALA A 20 -12.10 0.47 26.42
CA ALA A 20 -10.70 0.24 26.81
C ALA A 20 -9.72 0.95 25.87
N GLU A 21 -8.50 1.12 26.34
CA GLU A 21 -7.34 1.44 25.50
C GLU A 21 -6.71 0.15 24.99
N VAL A 22 -6.43 0.12 23.70
CA VAL A 22 -5.76 -1.02 23.04
C VAL A 22 -4.41 -0.58 22.51
N ILE A 23 -3.33 -1.10 23.08
CA ILE A 23 -1.98 -0.85 22.60
C ILE A 23 -1.74 -1.78 21.41
N ALA A 24 -1.79 -1.23 20.21
CA ALA A 24 -1.60 -1.98 18.97
C ALA A 24 -0.11 -2.12 18.60
N VAL A 25 0.70 -1.10 18.89
CA VAL A 25 2.15 -1.07 18.65
C VAL A 25 2.80 -0.39 19.84
N SER A 26 3.91 -0.95 20.32
CA SER A 26 4.69 -0.38 21.43
C SER A 26 6.17 -0.29 21.07
N ASN A 27 6.74 0.92 21.06
CA ASN A 27 8.16 1.23 20.92
C ASN A 27 8.84 0.56 19.70
N PHE A 28 8.16 0.46 18.57
CA PHE A 28 8.75 -0.09 17.35
C PHE A 28 9.80 0.86 16.80
N THR A 29 11.01 0.36 16.62
CA THR A 29 12.15 1.11 16.04
C THR A 29 12.78 0.27 14.95
N TYR A 30 12.93 0.85 13.75
CA TYR A 30 13.55 0.17 12.62
C TYR A 30 14.08 1.16 11.58
N GLU A 31 15.16 0.77 10.89
CA GLU A 31 15.74 1.52 9.77
C GLU A 31 15.60 0.71 8.48
N PHE A 32 14.88 1.27 7.51
CA PHE A 32 14.66 0.65 6.22
C PHE A 32 15.72 1.13 5.23
N VAL A 33 16.51 0.20 4.70
CA VAL A 33 17.58 0.49 3.75
C VAL A 33 17.10 0.17 2.34
N LYS A 34 17.55 0.95 1.37
CA LYS A 34 17.21 0.77 -0.04
C LYS A 34 17.61 -0.62 -0.55
N GLY A 35 16.73 -1.24 -1.32
CA GLY A 35 16.99 -2.56 -1.91
C GLY A 35 16.69 -3.75 -1.00
N ASN A 36 16.40 -3.54 0.29
CA ASN A 36 16.06 -4.62 1.19
C ASN A 36 14.61 -5.08 0.99
N PHE A 37 14.42 -6.40 1.06
CA PHE A 37 13.11 -7.03 1.25
C PHE A 37 12.92 -7.30 2.75
N ILE A 38 11.83 -6.76 3.32
CA ILE A 38 11.57 -6.83 4.76
C ILE A 38 10.23 -7.49 4.99
N ALA A 39 10.18 -8.51 5.84
CA ALA A 39 8.96 -9.19 6.24
C ALA A 39 8.64 -8.91 7.72
N ILE A 40 7.42 -8.45 8.02
CA ILE A 40 6.91 -8.33 9.38
C ILE A 40 6.06 -9.56 9.66
N VAL A 41 6.51 -10.40 10.57
CA VAL A 41 5.84 -11.65 10.94
C VAL A 41 5.31 -11.62 12.37
N GLY A 42 4.25 -12.36 12.63
CA GLY A 42 3.63 -12.46 13.96
C GLY A 42 2.17 -12.92 13.90
N PRO A 43 1.55 -13.26 15.03
CA PRO A 43 0.17 -13.72 15.10
C PRO A 43 -0.83 -12.66 14.62
N SER A 44 -2.09 -13.07 14.38
CA SER A 44 -3.16 -12.13 14.06
C SER A 44 -3.37 -11.14 15.20
N GLY A 45 -3.61 -9.88 14.90
CA GLY A 45 -3.86 -8.82 15.88
C GLY A 45 -2.60 -8.23 16.55
N CYS A 46 -1.37 -8.68 16.24
CA CYS A 46 -0.15 -8.15 16.86
C CYS A 46 0.35 -6.80 16.28
N GLY A 47 -0.44 -6.09 15.50
CA GLY A 47 -0.12 -4.74 15.05
C GLY A 47 0.60 -4.61 13.70
N LYS A 48 0.83 -5.71 12.94
CA LYS A 48 1.51 -5.66 11.62
C LYS A 48 0.88 -4.67 10.65
N SER A 49 -0.44 -4.80 10.44
CA SER A 49 -1.18 -3.90 9.54
C SER A 49 -1.20 -2.46 10.08
N THR A 50 -1.22 -2.29 11.40
CA THR A 50 -1.15 -0.96 12.03
C THR A 50 0.18 -0.28 11.70
N ILE A 51 1.31 -0.99 11.82
CA ILE A 51 2.62 -0.46 11.43
C ILE A 51 2.61 -0.07 9.95
N LEU A 52 2.15 -0.96 9.06
CA LEU A 52 2.12 -0.69 7.62
C LEU A 52 1.22 0.50 7.27
N ASN A 53 0.03 0.60 7.89
CA ASN A 53 -0.87 1.74 7.69
C ASN A 53 -0.22 3.07 8.11
N ILE A 54 0.48 3.07 9.24
CA ILE A 54 1.20 4.27 9.70
C ILE A 54 2.34 4.62 8.75
N LEU A 55 3.13 3.63 8.29
CA LEU A 55 4.20 3.85 7.33
C LEU A 55 3.69 4.34 5.97
N ALA A 56 2.49 3.91 5.57
CA ALA A 56 1.81 4.38 4.36
C ALA A 56 1.11 5.75 4.53
N ASN A 57 1.21 6.36 5.71
CA ASN A 57 0.53 7.61 6.06
C ASN A 57 -1.02 7.54 5.96
N LEU A 58 -1.58 6.34 6.16
CA LEU A 58 -3.02 6.08 6.22
C LEU A 58 -3.57 6.17 7.65
N ASP A 59 -2.68 6.09 8.65
CA ASP A 59 -3.00 6.26 10.07
C ASP A 59 -1.85 7.04 10.75
N SER A 60 -2.13 7.65 11.88
CA SER A 60 -1.15 8.42 12.66
C SER A 60 -0.62 7.61 13.84
N ALA A 61 0.65 7.76 14.16
CA ALA A 61 1.22 7.24 15.40
C ALA A 61 0.70 8.02 16.61
N SER A 62 0.55 7.33 17.76
CA SER A 62 0.29 8.00 19.04
C SER A 62 1.55 8.61 19.62
N ASN A 63 2.70 7.96 19.43
CA ASN A 63 4.02 8.44 19.83
C ASN A 63 5.10 7.95 18.85
N GLY A 64 6.29 8.55 18.94
CA GLY A 64 7.44 8.20 18.11
C GLY A 64 7.64 9.15 16.95
N LYS A 65 8.61 8.84 16.11
CA LYS A 65 8.97 9.65 14.94
C LYS A 65 9.18 8.77 13.73
N ILE A 66 8.75 9.26 12.58
CA ILE A 66 9.00 8.65 11.28
C ILE A 66 9.70 9.70 10.42
N LYS A 67 10.83 9.33 9.83
CA LYS A 67 11.57 10.18 8.91
C LYS A 67 11.71 9.44 7.59
N PHE A 68 11.17 10.02 6.54
CA PHE A 68 11.41 9.59 5.17
C PHE A 68 12.59 10.34 4.56
N GLU A 69 13.33 9.71 3.67
CA GLU A 69 14.22 10.40 2.76
C GLU A 69 13.40 11.28 1.80
N ASP A 70 13.98 12.39 1.34
CA ASP A 70 13.28 13.32 0.45
C ASP A 70 12.83 12.64 -0.85
N ASN A 71 11.64 13.01 -1.33
CA ASN A 71 11.04 12.52 -2.58
C ASN A 71 10.73 11.03 -2.65
N ILE A 72 10.60 10.33 -1.52
CA ILE A 72 10.12 8.94 -1.51
C ILE A 72 8.66 8.88 -1.94
N LYS A 73 8.38 7.96 -2.87
CA LYS A 73 7.01 7.58 -3.24
C LYS A 73 6.69 6.24 -2.60
N ILE A 74 5.57 6.16 -1.92
CA ILE A 74 5.08 4.96 -1.26
C ILE A 74 3.98 4.37 -2.13
N GLY A 75 4.15 3.11 -2.55
CA GLY A 75 3.07 2.27 -3.05
C GLY A 75 2.56 1.41 -1.91
N TYR A 76 1.27 1.35 -1.69
CA TYR A 76 0.66 0.54 -0.65
C TYR A 76 -0.44 -0.35 -1.22
N MET A 77 -0.30 -1.65 -1.02
CA MET A 77 -1.32 -2.63 -1.38
C MET A 77 -2.09 -3.02 -0.12
N LEU A 78 -3.40 -2.82 -0.14
CA LEU A 78 -4.29 -3.25 0.94
C LEU A 78 -4.43 -4.78 0.97
N GLN A 79 -4.75 -5.34 2.12
CA GLN A 79 -5.02 -6.78 2.28
C GLN A 79 -6.25 -7.21 1.47
N GLN A 80 -7.26 -6.36 1.39
CA GLN A 80 -8.38 -6.51 0.46
C GLN A 80 -8.15 -5.58 -0.72
N ASP A 81 -8.53 -6.02 -1.92
CA ASP A 81 -8.46 -5.13 -3.06
C ASP A 81 -9.34 -3.88 -2.83
N ALA A 82 -8.87 -2.73 -3.29
CA ALA A 82 -9.57 -1.46 -3.20
C ALA A 82 -10.08 -1.01 -4.57
N LEU A 83 -10.49 -1.96 -5.40
CA LEU A 83 -11.00 -1.66 -6.73
C LEU A 83 -12.39 -1.02 -6.65
N PHE A 84 -12.60 -0.04 -7.51
CA PHE A 84 -13.92 0.57 -7.70
C PHE A 84 -14.74 -0.30 -8.62
N ASP A 85 -15.82 -0.90 -8.12
CA ASP A 85 -16.66 -1.85 -8.85
C ASP A 85 -17.36 -1.24 -10.06
N TRP A 86 -17.50 0.08 -10.10
CA TRP A 86 -18.10 0.83 -11.23
C TRP A 86 -17.10 1.27 -12.31
N LEU A 87 -15.82 0.98 -12.11
CA LEU A 87 -14.76 1.23 -13.08
C LEU A 87 -14.30 -0.10 -13.71
N THR A 88 -13.92 -0.04 -14.99
CA THR A 88 -13.26 -1.18 -15.64
C THR A 88 -11.90 -1.48 -15.01
N VAL A 89 -11.32 -2.64 -15.31
CA VAL A 89 -9.95 -2.99 -14.91
C VAL A 89 -8.98 -1.90 -15.37
N MET A 90 -9.08 -1.47 -16.62
CA MET A 90 -8.26 -0.40 -17.18
C MET A 90 -8.42 0.91 -16.42
N ASP A 91 -9.67 1.31 -16.13
CA ASP A 91 -9.92 2.58 -15.44
C ASP A 91 -9.44 2.56 -14.00
N ASN A 92 -9.54 1.42 -13.30
CA ASN A 92 -8.95 1.23 -11.97
C ASN A 92 -7.42 1.43 -12.02
N CYS A 93 -6.73 0.77 -12.94
CA CYS A 93 -5.28 0.92 -13.10
C CYS A 93 -4.85 2.36 -13.47
N LEU A 94 -5.65 3.04 -14.27
CA LEU A 94 -5.34 4.41 -14.71
C LEU A 94 -5.69 5.49 -13.68
N LEU A 95 -6.45 5.17 -12.63
CA LEU A 95 -6.98 6.15 -11.70
C LEU A 95 -5.87 6.97 -11.02
N GLY A 96 -4.83 6.31 -10.53
CA GLY A 96 -3.69 6.98 -9.92
C GLY A 96 -2.98 7.94 -10.87
N LEU A 97 -2.81 7.56 -12.14
CA LEU A 97 -2.22 8.39 -13.17
C LEU A 97 -3.10 9.61 -13.51
N LYS A 98 -4.43 9.40 -13.55
CA LYS A 98 -5.41 10.50 -13.76
C LYS A 98 -5.33 11.53 -12.62
N LEU A 99 -5.31 11.07 -11.36
CA LEU A 99 -5.22 11.94 -10.18
C LEU A 99 -3.91 12.73 -10.11
N GLN A 100 -2.81 12.10 -10.51
CA GLN A 100 -1.49 12.74 -10.57
C GLN A 100 -1.28 13.62 -11.81
N LYS A 101 -2.29 13.74 -12.70
CA LYS A 101 -2.20 14.46 -13.99
C LYS A 101 -1.06 13.95 -14.88
N ASN A 102 -0.74 12.68 -14.77
CA ASN A 102 0.35 12.02 -15.49
C ASN A 102 -0.16 10.97 -16.50
N LEU A 103 -1.43 11.04 -16.88
CA LEU A 103 -2.02 10.18 -17.90
C LEU A 103 -1.71 10.73 -19.28
N ASN A 104 -1.01 9.93 -20.09
CA ASN A 104 -0.70 10.17 -21.49
C ASN A 104 -0.70 8.83 -22.25
N GLU A 105 -0.52 8.85 -23.58
CA GLU A 105 -0.54 7.63 -24.40
C GLU A 105 0.55 6.63 -23.96
N GLN A 106 1.75 7.09 -23.61
CA GLN A 106 2.84 6.22 -23.19
C GLN A 106 2.54 5.51 -21.85
N THR A 107 2.00 6.26 -20.87
CA THR A 107 1.62 5.67 -19.57
C THR A 107 0.44 4.71 -19.71
N LYS A 108 -0.47 4.98 -20.63
CA LYS A 108 -1.60 4.09 -20.95
C LYS A 108 -1.12 2.80 -21.61
N GLU A 109 -0.24 2.90 -22.60
CA GLU A 109 0.38 1.74 -23.26
C GLU A 109 1.17 0.87 -22.26
N TYR A 110 1.90 1.52 -21.35
CA TYR A 110 2.62 0.83 -20.28
C TYR A 110 1.67 0.01 -19.40
N VAL A 111 0.52 0.58 -18.99
CA VAL A 111 -0.50 -0.13 -18.20
C VAL A 111 -1.09 -1.31 -18.98
N VAL A 112 -1.38 -1.15 -20.27
CA VAL A 112 -1.86 -2.26 -21.13
C VAL A 112 -0.83 -3.39 -21.18
N ASN A 113 0.45 -3.06 -21.36
CA ASN A 113 1.53 -4.04 -21.38
C ASN A 113 1.66 -4.78 -20.04
N LEU A 114 1.52 -4.09 -18.91
CA LEU A 114 1.50 -4.72 -17.60
C LEU A 114 0.31 -5.68 -17.46
N LEU A 115 -0.90 -5.25 -17.82
CA LEU A 115 -2.10 -6.09 -17.75
C LEU A 115 -1.93 -7.37 -18.59
N ASN A 116 -1.36 -7.28 -19.79
CA ASN A 116 -1.04 -8.44 -20.62
C ASN A 116 -0.01 -9.35 -19.95
N THR A 117 1.06 -8.78 -19.40
CA THR A 117 2.13 -9.51 -18.71
C THR A 117 1.61 -10.30 -17.51
N TYR A 118 0.66 -9.74 -16.78
CA TYR A 118 0.05 -10.38 -15.60
C TYR A 118 -1.18 -11.23 -15.94
N GLY A 119 -1.45 -11.49 -17.22
CA GLY A 119 -2.54 -12.37 -17.66
C GLY A 119 -3.94 -11.77 -17.48
N LEU A 120 -4.05 -10.46 -17.57
CA LEU A 120 -5.29 -9.70 -17.45
C LEU A 120 -5.70 -9.04 -18.78
N GLY A 121 -5.00 -9.32 -19.88
CA GLY A 121 -5.24 -8.72 -21.19
C GLY A 121 -6.68 -8.87 -21.70
N ASP A 122 -7.26 -10.05 -21.53
CA ASP A 122 -8.66 -10.32 -21.96
C ASP A 122 -9.70 -9.62 -21.07
N PHE A 123 -9.29 -9.10 -19.91
CA PHE A 123 -10.16 -8.50 -18.90
C PHE A 123 -10.03 -6.97 -18.82
N ILE A 124 -9.28 -6.34 -19.70
CA ILE A 124 -8.98 -4.90 -19.67
C ILE A 124 -10.26 -4.06 -19.58
N ASN A 125 -11.30 -4.44 -20.33
CA ASN A 125 -12.58 -3.74 -20.37
C ASN A 125 -13.64 -4.36 -19.44
N SER A 126 -13.28 -5.36 -18.66
CA SER A 126 -14.19 -6.01 -17.71
C SER A 126 -14.28 -5.21 -16.41
N TYR A 127 -15.35 -5.43 -15.66
CA TYR A 127 -15.51 -4.89 -14.32
C TYR A 127 -14.96 -5.85 -13.25
N PRO A 128 -14.61 -5.35 -12.06
CA PRO A 128 -14.03 -6.18 -10.99
C PRO A 128 -14.86 -7.38 -10.57
N ASN A 129 -16.18 -7.35 -10.72
CA ASN A 129 -17.10 -8.42 -10.31
C ASN A 129 -16.93 -9.73 -11.09
N VAL A 130 -16.32 -9.70 -12.29
CA VAL A 130 -16.05 -10.91 -13.09
C VAL A 130 -14.67 -11.52 -12.82
N LEU A 131 -13.84 -10.84 -12.02
CA LEU A 131 -12.49 -11.27 -11.71
C LEU A 131 -12.47 -12.20 -10.49
N SER A 132 -11.56 -13.19 -10.51
CA SER A 132 -11.23 -13.95 -9.30
C SER A 132 -10.50 -13.06 -8.28
N GLY A 133 -10.48 -13.48 -6.99
CA GLY A 133 -9.77 -12.72 -5.94
C GLY A 133 -8.29 -12.48 -6.27
N GLY A 134 -7.58 -13.49 -6.81
CA GLY A 134 -6.20 -13.32 -7.24
C GLY A 134 -6.02 -12.41 -8.46
N MET A 135 -7.01 -12.31 -9.35
CA MET A 135 -7.01 -11.35 -10.45
C MET A 135 -7.24 -9.94 -9.92
N ARG A 136 -8.18 -9.75 -9.00
CA ARG A 136 -8.46 -8.45 -8.36
C ARG A 136 -7.23 -7.91 -7.65
N GLN A 137 -6.48 -8.75 -6.91
CA GLN A 137 -5.22 -8.35 -6.27
C GLN A 137 -4.12 -7.94 -7.26
N ARG A 138 -4.11 -8.52 -8.46
CA ARG A 138 -3.14 -8.13 -9.51
C ARG A 138 -3.49 -6.82 -10.21
N VAL A 139 -4.73 -6.39 -10.14
CA VAL A 139 -5.18 -5.09 -10.65
C VAL A 139 -4.83 -3.94 -9.69
N GLY A 140 -4.94 -4.18 -8.35
CA GLY A 140 -4.59 -3.21 -7.31
C GLY A 140 -3.09 -3.10 -7.10
#